data_2dd490b08c98ecf07bc202f091ad6857
#
_entry.id   2dd490b08c98ecf07bc202f091ad6857
#
_cell.length_a   1.000
_cell.length_b   1.000
_cell.length_c   1.000
_cell.angle_alpha   90.00
_cell.angle_beta   90.00
_cell.angle_gamma   90.00
#
_symmetry.space_group_name_H-M   'P 1'
#
loop_
_entity.id
_entity.type
_entity.pdbx_description
1 polymer ?
#
loop_
_entity_poly.entity_id
_entity_poly.type
_entity_poly.pdbx_seq_one_letter_code
_entity_poly.pdbx_strand_id
1 'polypeptide(L)'
;GMMNPLTYIIVNGAIIALIYVGAVRVDIGDLTQGQVVALINYMSQILVELVKLANLIISVTKAAACLNRVESVLAVKPDMNEGDVRWKSNSSETDWDLKNKIPIVEFSHVSLTYKGTSDTSLSDINFCAKKGQTIGIIGGTGSGKSSLVNLIPRFYDATDGTVKINGRDIKEYQTENLREHIGVVLQKAVLFKGSIADNLRWGKEDATEQEMYEALDISQAREFVDTKQGGLEFQIEQGGRNLSGGQKQRMTIARALVRKPEILILDDSAIV
;
A
#
# COMPACT_ATOMS: atom_id res chain seq x y z
N GLY A 1 -24.04 28.18 5.63
CA GLY A 1 -24.90 28.66 4.56
C GLY A 1 -25.70 29.94 4.82
N MET A 2 -25.97 30.32 6.08
CA MET A 2 -26.78 31.51 6.37
C MET A 2 -26.01 32.85 6.43
N MET A 3 -24.70 32.83 6.48
CA MET A 3 -23.89 34.07 6.61
C MET A 3 -23.99 34.99 5.38
N ASN A 4 -24.04 34.44 4.16
CA ASN A 4 -24.12 35.25 2.95
C ASN A 4 -25.44 36.06 2.82
N PRO A 5 -26.65 35.49 3.00
CA PRO A 5 -27.87 36.26 2.91
C PRO A 5 -27.98 37.39 3.95
N LEU A 6 -27.56 37.13 5.19
CA LEU A 6 -27.58 38.13 6.24
C LEU A 6 -26.64 39.30 5.96
N THR A 7 -25.43 39.01 5.49
CA THR A 7 -24.45 40.02 5.07
C THR A 7 -25.00 40.91 3.95
N TYR A 8 -25.66 40.30 2.93
CA TYR A 8 -26.28 41.07 1.85
C TYR A 8 -27.41 42.01 2.34
N ILE A 9 -28.24 41.57 3.28
CA ILE A 9 -29.30 42.41 3.86
C ILE A 9 -28.68 43.62 4.59
N ILE A 10 -27.65 43.41 5.41
CA ILE A 10 -26.97 44.45 6.17
C ILE A 10 -26.31 45.47 5.20
N VAL A 11 -25.61 44.96 4.17
CA VAL A 11 -24.92 45.77 3.16
C VAL A 11 -25.94 46.64 2.38
N ASN A 12 -27.00 46.02 1.88
CA ASN A 12 -28.02 46.77 1.15
C ASN A 12 -28.75 47.82 2.03
N GLY A 13 -29.02 47.45 3.31
CA GLY A 13 -29.58 48.41 4.26
C GLY A 13 -28.66 49.62 4.53
N ALA A 14 -27.35 49.36 4.64
CA ALA A 14 -26.37 50.45 4.80
C ALA A 14 -26.26 51.33 3.55
N ILE A 15 -26.33 50.74 2.35
CA ILE A 15 -26.34 51.53 1.06
C ILE A 15 -27.60 52.39 0.99
N ILE A 16 -28.79 51.84 1.32
CA ILE A 16 -30.03 52.63 1.34
C ILE A 16 -29.96 53.81 2.32
N ALA A 17 -29.45 53.55 3.55
CA ALA A 17 -29.24 54.61 4.52
C ALA A 17 -28.27 55.71 4.04
N LEU A 18 -27.18 55.30 3.36
CA LEU A 18 -26.18 56.22 2.81
C LEU A 18 -26.76 57.08 1.68
N ILE A 19 -27.61 56.49 0.81
CA ILE A 19 -28.31 57.25 -0.26
C ILE A 19 -29.27 58.25 0.38
N TYR A 20 -30.06 57.86 1.37
CA TYR A 20 -31.02 58.74 2.04
C TYR A 20 -30.32 59.95 2.71
N VAL A 21 -29.30 59.68 3.55
CA VAL A 21 -28.54 60.73 4.23
C VAL A 21 -27.79 61.58 3.23
N GLY A 22 -27.21 60.98 2.22
CA GLY A 22 -26.51 61.68 1.11
C GLY A 22 -27.41 62.62 0.36
N ALA A 23 -28.66 62.22 0.03
CA ALA A 23 -29.64 63.08 -0.61
C ALA A 23 -30.00 64.31 0.21
N VAL A 24 -30.22 64.13 1.51
CA VAL A 24 -30.49 65.22 2.45
C VAL A 24 -29.32 66.21 2.53
N ARG A 25 -28.08 65.72 2.53
CA ARG A 25 -26.88 66.56 2.55
C ARG A 25 -26.62 67.31 1.25
N VAL A 26 -27.00 66.75 0.13
CA VAL A 26 -26.96 67.43 -1.20
C VAL A 26 -27.97 68.54 -1.23
N ASP A 27 -29.20 68.35 -0.70
CA ASP A 27 -30.25 69.37 -0.65
C ASP A 27 -29.88 70.58 0.22
N ILE A 28 -29.15 70.33 1.31
CA ILE A 28 -28.60 71.39 2.21
C ILE A 28 -27.39 72.11 1.60
N GLY A 29 -26.77 71.56 0.54
CA GLY A 29 -25.58 72.11 -0.14
C GLY A 29 -24.24 71.72 0.47
N ASP A 30 -24.21 70.81 1.44
CA ASP A 30 -23.00 70.31 2.10
C ASP A 30 -22.16 69.37 1.20
N LEU A 31 -22.83 68.59 0.35
CA LEU A 31 -22.21 67.62 -0.57
C LEU A 31 -22.69 67.83 -2.00
N THR A 32 -21.83 67.46 -2.95
CA THR A 32 -22.22 67.35 -4.36
C THR A 32 -22.76 65.97 -4.67
N GLN A 33 -23.63 65.86 -5.67
CA GLN A 33 -24.19 64.58 -6.11
C GLN A 33 -23.09 63.57 -6.51
N GLY A 34 -21.97 64.03 -7.10
CA GLY A 34 -20.83 63.19 -7.47
C GLY A 34 -20.11 62.62 -6.26
N GLN A 35 -20.03 63.37 -5.15
CA GLN A 35 -19.42 62.90 -3.92
C GLN A 35 -20.25 61.77 -3.26
N VAL A 36 -21.59 61.83 -3.28
CA VAL A 36 -22.45 60.78 -2.76
C VAL A 36 -22.29 59.51 -3.58
N VAL A 37 -22.23 59.62 -4.91
CA VAL A 37 -22.00 58.45 -5.79
C VAL A 37 -20.61 57.84 -5.53
N ALA A 38 -19.57 58.68 -5.35
CA ALA A 38 -18.24 58.18 -5.00
C ALA A 38 -18.23 57.43 -3.67
N LEU A 39 -18.90 57.94 -2.64
CA LEU A 39 -19.02 57.27 -1.32
C LEU A 39 -19.72 55.90 -1.42
N ILE A 40 -20.80 55.78 -2.21
CA ILE A 40 -21.50 54.52 -2.44
C ILE A 40 -20.57 53.50 -3.11
N ASN A 41 -19.81 53.94 -4.14
CA ASN A 41 -18.86 53.09 -4.84
C ASN A 41 -17.74 52.61 -3.90
N TYR A 42 -17.12 53.52 -3.13
CA TYR A 42 -16.09 53.11 -2.15
C TYR A 42 -16.61 52.18 -1.09
N MET A 43 -17.80 52.44 -0.54
CA MET A 43 -18.42 51.55 0.47
C MET A 43 -18.62 50.16 -0.12
N SER A 44 -19.18 50.07 -1.34
CA SER A 44 -19.41 48.78 -2.01
C SER A 44 -18.08 48.06 -2.26
N GLN A 45 -17.04 48.76 -2.65
CA GLN A 45 -15.72 48.17 -2.90
C GLN A 45 -15.06 47.67 -1.63
N ILE A 46 -15.12 48.47 -0.54
CA ILE A 46 -14.62 48.06 0.80
C ILE A 46 -15.32 46.79 1.27
N LEU A 47 -16.64 46.69 1.11
CA LEU A 47 -17.40 45.50 1.52
C LEU A 47 -17.00 44.26 0.72
N VAL A 48 -16.80 44.37 -0.58
CA VAL A 48 -16.32 43.27 -1.42
C VAL A 48 -14.94 42.80 -0.96
N GLU A 49 -14.02 43.74 -0.68
CA GLU A 49 -12.68 43.37 -0.22
C GLU A 49 -12.68 42.74 1.19
N LEU A 50 -13.57 43.20 2.08
CA LEU A 50 -13.75 42.53 3.42
C LEU A 50 -14.25 41.10 3.28
N VAL A 51 -15.20 40.83 2.38
CA VAL A 51 -15.68 39.46 2.12
C VAL A 51 -14.56 38.60 1.54
N LYS A 52 -13.75 39.11 0.63
CA LYS A 52 -12.57 38.41 0.08
C LYS A 52 -11.57 38.08 1.18
N LEU A 53 -11.29 39.05 2.09
CA LEU A 53 -10.41 38.83 3.22
C LEU A 53 -10.92 37.72 4.17
N ALA A 54 -12.21 37.73 4.50
CA ALA A 54 -12.83 36.68 5.31
C ALA A 54 -12.69 35.29 4.66
N ASN A 55 -12.95 35.19 3.35
CA ASN A 55 -12.80 33.95 2.60
C ASN A 55 -11.32 33.48 2.52
N LEU A 56 -10.37 34.42 2.42
CA LEU A 56 -8.95 34.12 2.48
C LEU A 56 -8.57 33.49 3.82
N ILE A 57 -9.01 34.07 4.95
CA ILE A 57 -8.76 33.52 6.29
C ILE A 57 -9.30 32.10 6.42
N ILE A 58 -10.53 31.86 5.95
CA ILE A 58 -11.13 30.51 5.96
C ILE A 58 -10.29 29.54 5.10
N SER A 59 -9.83 29.96 3.92
CA SER A 59 -9.04 29.16 3.01
C SER A 59 -7.68 28.80 3.61
N VAL A 60 -7.00 29.76 4.25
CA VAL A 60 -5.72 29.56 4.94
C VAL A 60 -5.88 28.58 6.10
N THR A 61 -6.94 28.72 6.89
CA THR A 61 -7.22 27.81 8.02
C THR A 61 -7.45 26.36 7.55
N LYS A 62 -8.22 26.20 6.45
CA LYS A 62 -8.42 24.89 5.84
C LYS A 62 -7.11 24.31 5.26
N ALA A 63 -6.32 25.13 4.62
CA ALA A 63 -5.02 24.71 4.05
C ALA A 63 -4.07 24.23 5.15
N ALA A 64 -3.99 24.95 6.29
CA ALA A 64 -3.20 24.54 7.45
C ALA A 64 -3.66 23.18 8.02
N ALA A 65 -4.97 22.97 8.14
CA ALA A 65 -5.51 21.69 8.60
C ALA A 65 -5.18 20.53 7.62
N CYS A 66 -5.24 20.79 6.31
CA CYS A 66 -4.83 19.80 5.30
C CYS A 66 -3.33 19.51 5.36
N LEU A 67 -2.49 20.54 5.55
CA LEU A 67 -1.04 20.40 5.68
C LEU A 67 -0.68 19.47 6.84
N ASN A 68 -1.26 19.68 8.03
CA ASN A 68 -1.02 18.85 9.19
C ASN A 68 -1.39 17.38 8.95
N ARG A 69 -2.46 17.13 8.18
CA ARG A 69 -2.85 15.76 7.80
C ARG A 69 -1.83 15.10 6.85
N VAL A 70 -1.36 15.84 5.86
CA VAL A 70 -0.33 15.36 4.94
C VAL A 70 0.98 15.09 5.69
N GLU A 71 1.40 16.02 6.54
CA GLU A 71 2.60 15.88 7.36
C GLU A 71 2.52 14.67 8.29
N SER A 72 1.37 14.43 8.94
CA SER A 72 1.19 13.26 9.80
C SER A 72 1.36 11.92 9.06
N VAL A 73 0.95 11.86 7.80
CA VAL A 73 1.14 10.66 6.95
C VAL A 73 2.60 10.52 6.50
N LEU A 74 3.23 11.62 6.10
CA LEU A 74 4.63 11.62 5.66
C LEU A 74 5.62 11.39 6.81
N ALA A 75 5.22 11.73 8.05
CA ALA A 75 6.03 11.50 9.24
C ALA A 75 6.06 10.02 9.68
N VAL A 76 5.18 9.18 9.14
CA VAL A 76 5.17 7.73 9.43
C VAL A 76 6.44 7.11 8.84
N LYS A 77 7.34 6.69 9.73
CA LYS A 77 8.56 5.96 9.35
C LYS A 77 8.29 4.45 9.43
N PRO A 78 8.92 3.66 8.56
CA PRO A 78 8.90 2.21 8.71
C PRO A 78 9.50 1.81 10.06
N ASP A 79 8.90 0.83 10.72
CA ASP A 79 9.41 0.33 12.01
C ASP A 79 10.61 -0.59 11.86
N MET A 80 10.83 -1.12 10.65
CA MET A 80 11.91 -2.04 10.35
C MET A 80 13.11 -1.29 9.79
N ASN A 81 14.29 -1.55 10.37
CA ASN A 81 15.54 -1.04 9.84
C ASN A 81 15.98 -1.90 8.64
N GLU A 82 16.44 -1.25 7.59
CA GLU A 82 17.00 -1.93 6.42
C GLU A 82 18.37 -2.52 6.76
N GLY A 83 18.64 -3.73 6.29
CA GLY A 83 19.96 -4.33 6.39
C GLY A 83 20.82 -4.03 5.17
N ASP A 84 22.13 -4.28 5.28
CA ASP A 84 23.09 -3.95 4.23
C ASP A 84 23.52 -5.16 3.38
N VAL A 85 23.15 -6.36 3.81
CA VAL A 85 23.59 -7.62 3.18
C VAL A 85 22.69 -8.00 2.02
N ARG A 86 23.30 -8.37 0.91
CA ARG A 86 22.59 -8.98 -0.22
C ARG A 86 22.72 -10.50 -0.16
N TRP A 87 21.61 -11.18 -0.33
CA TRP A 87 21.60 -12.61 -0.62
C TRP A 87 22.20 -12.82 -2.01
N LYS A 88 23.32 -13.53 -2.08
CA LYS A 88 23.90 -13.94 -3.34
C LYS A 88 23.50 -15.39 -3.58
N SER A 89 22.77 -15.66 -4.66
CA SER A 89 22.58 -17.02 -5.14
C SER A 89 23.97 -17.56 -5.54
N ASN A 90 24.56 -18.38 -4.67
CA ASN A 90 25.91 -18.90 -4.90
C ASN A 90 25.86 -20.02 -5.95
N SER A 91 26.22 -19.70 -7.17
CA SER A 91 26.42 -20.62 -8.28
C SER A 91 27.79 -21.34 -8.27
N SER A 92 28.64 -21.14 -7.25
CA SER A 92 29.92 -21.85 -7.18
C SER A 92 29.78 -23.22 -6.51
N GLU A 93 29.99 -24.26 -7.26
CA GLU A 93 29.84 -25.68 -6.92
C GLU A 93 30.86 -26.23 -5.91
N THR A 94 31.79 -25.42 -5.40
CA THR A 94 32.97 -25.89 -4.68
C THR A 94 32.79 -26.16 -3.18
N ASP A 95 31.58 -25.98 -2.61
CA ASP A 95 31.34 -26.14 -1.16
C ASP A 95 30.05 -26.94 -0.85
N TRP A 96 29.81 -28.02 -1.62
CA TRP A 96 28.63 -28.87 -1.49
C TRP A 96 28.40 -29.41 -0.07
N ASP A 97 29.47 -29.86 0.61
CA ASP A 97 29.39 -30.46 1.95
C ASP A 97 29.08 -29.44 3.07
N LEU A 98 29.53 -28.23 2.94
CA LEU A 98 29.24 -27.15 3.90
C LEU A 98 27.81 -26.58 3.70
N LYS A 99 27.36 -26.49 2.45
CA LYS A 99 25.99 -26.00 2.13
C LYS A 99 24.89 -26.92 2.63
N ASN A 100 25.10 -28.25 2.63
CA ASN A 100 24.13 -29.18 3.15
C ASN A 100 24.02 -29.22 4.69
N LYS A 101 24.97 -28.59 5.40
CA LYS A 101 24.96 -28.50 6.87
C LYS A 101 24.19 -27.29 7.40
N ILE A 102 24.13 -26.20 6.62
CA ILE A 102 23.48 -24.96 7.03
C ILE A 102 21.99 -25.03 6.60
N PRO A 103 21.04 -24.89 7.55
CA PRO A 103 19.63 -24.81 7.19
C PRO A 103 19.35 -23.56 6.34
N ILE A 104 18.45 -23.69 5.34
CA ILE A 104 18.02 -22.55 4.53
C ILE A 104 17.18 -21.58 5.36
N VAL A 105 16.37 -22.11 6.28
CA VAL A 105 15.57 -21.34 7.24
C VAL A 105 15.78 -21.93 8.62
N GLU A 106 16.03 -21.09 9.61
CA GLU A 106 16.18 -21.47 11.01
C GLU A 106 15.43 -20.47 11.90
N PHE A 107 14.60 -21.00 12.79
CA PHE A 107 13.94 -20.26 13.86
C PHE A 107 14.54 -20.69 15.19
N SER A 108 15.02 -19.73 15.96
CA SER A 108 15.65 -19.95 17.27
C SER A 108 14.96 -19.09 18.32
N HIS A 109 14.16 -19.74 19.19
CA HIS A 109 13.40 -19.11 20.29
C HIS A 109 12.53 -17.93 19.84
N VAL A 110 11.88 -18.06 18.68
CA VAL A 110 11.15 -16.97 18.04
C VAL A 110 9.79 -16.76 18.69
N SER A 111 9.54 -15.53 19.14
CA SER A 111 8.24 -15.07 19.61
C SER A 111 7.78 -13.86 18.82
N LEU A 112 6.47 -13.71 18.62
CA LEU A 112 5.87 -12.58 17.94
C LEU A 112 4.64 -12.07 18.68
N THR A 113 4.66 -10.80 19.01
CA THR A 113 3.51 -10.01 19.49
C THR A 113 3.30 -8.84 18.56
N TYR A 114 2.11 -8.72 17.97
CA TYR A 114 1.81 -7.58 17.10
C TYR A 114 1.68 -6.29 17.89
N LYS A 115 2.11 -5.17 17.31
CA LYS A 115 1.96 -3.85 17.93
C LYS A 115 0.49 -3.54 18.22
N GLY A 116 0.21 -3.11 19.44
CA GLY A 116 -1.14 -2.75 19.88
C GLY A 116 -1.99 -3.93 20.38
N THR A 117 -1.43 -5.14 20.45
CA THR A 117 -2.07 -6.30 21.10
C THR A 117 -1.28 -6.71 22.33
N SER A 118 -1.96 -7.23 23.35
CA SER A 118 -1.33 -7.85 24.53
C SER A 118 -1.04 -9.34 24.31
N ASP A 119 -1.67 -9.94 23.31
CA ASP A 119 -1.63 -11.38 23.11
C ASP A 119 -0.46 -11.79 22.21
N THR A 120 0.34 -12.73 22.67
CA THR A 120 1.47 -13.28 21.92
C THR A 120 0.94 -14.23 20.86
N SER A 121 1.21 -13.92 19.58
CA SER A 121 0.77 -14.72 18.44
C SER A 121 1.63 -15.95 18.20
N LEU A 122 2.92 -15.88 18.52
CA LEU A 122 3.88 -16.97 18.45
C LEU A 122 4.73 -16.95 19.72
N SER A 123 4.97 -18.10 20.34
CA SER A 123 5.77 -18.22 21.55
C SER A 123 6.80 -19.34 21.41
N ASP A 124 8.08 -18.99 21.59
CA ASP A 124 9.22 -19.90 21.64
C ASP A 124 9.29 -20.92 20.49
N ILE A 125 9.15 -20.46 19.27
CA ILE A 125 9.19 -21.32 18.08
C ILE A 125 10.62 -21.68 17.73
N ASN A 126 10.86 -22.99 17.59
CA ASN A 126 12.16 -23.57 17.27
C ASN A 126 12.00 -24.61 16.16
N PHE A 127 12.54 -24.36 14.97
CA PHE A 127 12.64 -25.36 13.91
C PHE A 127 13.68 -24.92 12.86
N CYS A 128 14.07 -25.86 12.00
CA CYS A 128 14.90 -25.56 10.84
C CYS A 128 14.41 -26.30 9.61
N ALA A 129 14.62 -25.69 8.44
CA ALA A 129 14.37 -26.28 7.12
C ALA A 129 15.66 -26.34 6.31
N LYS A 130 15.94 -27.47 5.68
CA LYS A 130 17.07 -27.65 4.78
C LYS A 130 16.65 -27.44 3.32
N LYS A 131 17.60 -27.16 2.46
CA LYS A 131 17.36 -27.01 1.02
C LYS A 131 16.72 -28.29 0.45
N GLY A 132 15.67 -28.13 -0.36
CA GLY A 132 14.90 -29.25 -0.94
C GLY A 132 13.93 -29.93 0.03
N GLN A 133 13.82 -29.48 1.28
CA GLN A 133 12.90 -30.04 2.25
C GLN A 133 11.53 -29.34 2.16
N THR A 134 10.46 -30.11 2.27
CA THR A 134 9.10 -29.60 2.42
C THR A 134 8.68 -29.70 3.89
N ILE A 135 8.20 -28.59 4.46
CA ILE A 135 7.70 -28.52 5.83
C ILE A 135 6.20 -28.21 5.80
N GLY A 136 5.40 -29.12 6.39
CA GLY A 136 3.97 -28.91 6.59
C GLY A 136 3.70 -28.30 7.95
N ILE A 137 2.98 -27.15 7.99
CA ILE A 137 2.57 -26.47 9.22
C ILE A 137 1.07 -26.70 9.39
N ILE A 138 0.68 -27.44 10.43
CA ILE A 138 -0.70 -27.83 10.71
C ILE A 138 -1.17 -27.15 11.99
N GLY A 139 -2.41 -26.71 12.01
CA GLY A 139 -3.04 -26.09 13.19
C GLY A 139 -4.40 -25.48 12.86
N GLY A 140 -5.21 -25.24 13.87
CA GLY A 140 -6.53 -24.60 13.74
C GLY A 140 -6.46 -23.15 13.29
N THR A 141 -7.61 -22.55 13.01
CA THR A 141 -7.72 -21.12 12.74
C THR A 141 -7.25 -20.32 13.95
N GLY A 142 -6.44 -19.29 13.73
CA GLY A 142 -5.88 -18.47 14.82
C GLY A 142 -4.64 -19.05 15.51
N SER A 143 -4.12 -20.23 15.10
CA SER A 143 -2.92 -20.85 15.71
C SER A 143 -1.59 -20.19 15.32
N GLY A 144 -1.59 -19.09 14.59
CA GLY A 144 -0.37 -18.35 14.23
C GLY A 144 0.35 -18.83 12.97
N LYS A 145 -0.23 -19.77 12.15
CA LYS A 145 0.42 -20.28 10.94
C LYS A 145 0.86 -19.17 9.98
N SER A 146 -0.05 -18.30 9.60
CA SER A 146 0.26 -17.17 8.70
C SER A 146 1.24 -16.19 9.35
N SER A 147 1.17 -15.99 10.67
CA SER A 147 2.14 -15.17 11.41
C SER A 147 3.55 -15.75 11.31
N LEU A 148 3.66 -17.08 11.46
CA LEU A 148 4.93 -17.79 11.37
C LEU A 148 5.57 -17.65 9.98
N VAL A 149 4.81 -17.96 8.92
CA VAL A 149 5.34 -17.90 7.55
C VAL A 149 5.64 -16.49 7.09
N ASN A 150 4.95 -15.46 7.61
CA ASN A 150 5.18 -14.06 7.32
C ASN A 150 6.47 -13.50 7.93
N LEU A 151 7.09 -14.18 8.90
CA LEU A 151 8.40 -13.81 9.42
C LEU A 151 9.53 -14.14 8.43
N ILE A 152 9.36 -15.17 7.59
CA ILE A 152 10.41 -15.59 6.63
C ILE A 152 10.69 -14.49 5.58
N PRO A 153 9.68 -13.88 4.88
CA PRO A 153 9.91 -12.76 3.97
C PRO A 153 10.08 -11.42 4.71
N ARG A 154 10.21 -11.47 6.04
CA ARG A 154 10.34 -10.30 6.90
C ARG A 154 9.23 -9.28 6.63
N PHE A 155 7.96 -9.72 6.67
CA PHE A 155 6.81 -8.79 6.72
C PHE A 155 6.66 -8.20 8.11
N TYR A 156 7.17 -8.90 9.12
CA TYR A 156 7.28 -8.47 10.51
C TYR A 156 8.64 -8.90 11.05
N ASP A 157 9.18 -8.15 11.99
CA ASP A 157 10.33 -8.58 12.79
C ASP A 157 9.85 -9.36 14.01
N ALA A 158 10.56 -10.42 14.38
CA ALA A 158 10.30 -11.15 15.62
C ALA A 158 10.48 -10.23 16.82
N THR A 159 9.61 -10.38 17.84
CA THR A 159 9.70 -9.65 19.11
C THR A 159 10.87 -10.15 19.93
N ASP A 160 11.03 -11.48 19.99
CA ASP A 160 12.15 -12.16 20.64
C ASP A 160 12.67 -13.29 19.75
N GLY A 161 13.89 -13.73 20.01
CA GLY A 161 14.57 -14.75 19.22
C GLY A 161 15.09 -14.25 17.87
N THR A 162 15.52 -15.18 17.04
CA THR A 162 16.12 -14.89 15.73
C THR A 162 15.59 -15.81 14.65
N VAL A 163 15.29 -15.23 13.49
CA VAL A 163 15.02 -15.95 12.24
C VAL A 163 16.25 -15.80 11.36
N LYS A 164 16.84 -16.93 10.94
CA LYS A 164 17.99 -16.92 10.07
C LYS A 164 17.68 -17.55 8.72
N ILE A 165 18.29 -17.00 7.68
CA ILE A 165 18.26 -17.56 6.33
C ILE A 165 19.72 -17.76 5.89
N ASN A 166 20.03 -18.98 5.43
CA ASN A 166 21.40 -19.39 5.09
C ASN A 166 22.39 -19.11 6.24
N GLY A 167 21.96 -19.33 7.51
CA GLY A 167 22.76 -19.12 8.70
C GLY A 167 22.95 -17.67 9.15
N ARG A 168 22.32 -16.69 8.47
CA ARG A 168 22.43 -15.26 8.77
C ARG A 168 21.06 -14.69 9.19
N ASP A 169 21.05 -13.77 10.17
CA ASP A 169 19.83 -13.12 10.63
C ASP A 169 19.14 -12.37 9.46
N ILE A 170 17.82 -12.54 9.34
CA ILE A 170 17.02 -11.86 8.29
C ILE A 170 17.08 -10.34 8.41
N LYS A 171 17.36 -9.80 9.60
CA LYS A 171 17.46 -8.36 9.85
C LYS A 171 18.69 -7.72 9.18
N GLU A 172 19.70 -8.52 8.88
CA GLU A 172 20.92 -8.06 8.21
C GLU A 172 20.73 -7.91 6.69
N TYR A 173 19.73 -8.58 6.11
CA TYR A 173 19.49 -8.53 4.67
C TYR A 173 18.80 -7.25 4.23
N GLN A 174 19.13 -6.79 3.02
CA GLN A 174 18.29 -5.85 2.29
C GLN A 174 16.95 -6.51 2.02
N THR A 175 15.86 -5.88 2.47
CA THR A 175 14.52 -6.48 2.46
C THR A 175 14.03 -6.82 1.05
N GLU A 176 14.30 -5.95 0.08
CA GLU A 176 13.94 -6.16 -1.32
C GLU A 176 14.67 -7.39 -1.89
N ASN A 177 16.00 -7.44 -1.70
CA ASN A 177 16.80 -8.56 -2.18
C ASN A 177 16.44 -9.89 -1.47
N LEU A 178 16.15 -9.87 -0.16
CA LEU A 178 15.65 -11.04 0.56
C LEU A 178 14.36 -11.58 -0.08
N ARG A 179 13.41 -10.71 -0.37
CA ARG A 179 12.10 -11.07 -0.95
C ARG A 179 12.18 -11.52 -2.41
N GLU A 180 13.23 -11.16 -3.13
CA GLU A 180 13.48 -11.67 -4.49
C GLU A 180 13.69 -13.20 -4.50
N HIS A 181 14.27 -13.76 -3.45
CA HIS A 181 14.54 -15.19 -3.33
C HIS A 181 13.40 -16.00 -2.67
N ILE A 182 12.34 -15.31 -2.23
CA ILE A 182 11.21 -15.93 -1.52
C ILE A 182 9.92 -15.74 -2.32
N GLY A 183 9.31 -16.82 -2.76
CA GLY A 183 7.98 -16.83 -3.35
C GLY A 183 6.92 -17.02 -2.27
N VAL A 184 5.93 -16.14 -2.22
CA VAL A 184 4.82 -16.24 -1.27
C VAL A 184 3.50 -16.32 -2.02
N VAL A 185 2.74 -17.36 -1.74
CA VAL A 185 1.36 -17.53 -2.21
C VAL A 185 0.43 -17.40 -1.02
N LEU A 186 -0.32 -16.30 -0.98
CA LEU A 186 -1.23 -15.99 0.12
C LEU A 186 -2.52 -16.83 0.02
N GLN A 187 -3.18 -17.05 1.15
CA GLN A 187 -4.45 -17.73 1.25
C GLN A 187 -5.51 -17.18 0.28
N LYS A 188 -5.62 -15.87 0.15
CA LYS A 188 -6.54 -15.24 -0.79
C LYS A 188 -5.83 -15.01 -2.13
N ALA A 189 -6.25 -15.76 -3.15
CA ALA A 189 -5.77 -15.56 -4.52
C ALA A 189 -6.27 -14.22 -5.09
N VAL A 190 -5.37 -13.25 -5.27
CA VAL A 190 -5.66 -11.94 -5.85
C VAL A 190 -4.97 -11.82 -7.20
N LEU A 191 -5.77 -11.58 -8.26
CA LEU A 191 -5.28 -11.28 -9.59
C LEU A 191 -5.63 -9.84 -9.98
N PHE A 192 -4.73 -9.22 -10.73
CA PHE A 192 -4.91 -7.86 -11.23
C PHE A 192 -5.60 -7.88 -12.60
N LYS A 193 -6.31 -6.80 -12.92
CA LYS A 193 -6.85 -6.59 -14.26
C LYS A 193 -5.68 -6.43 -15.24
N GLY A 194 -5.70 -7.17 -16.35
CA GLY A 194 -4.66 -7.20 -17.37
C GLY A 194 -4.55 -8.58 -17.98
N SER A 195 -3.56 -8.82 -18.82
CA SER A 195 -3.34 -10.14 -19.42
C SER A 195 -2.82 -11.17 -18.40
N ILE A 196 -2.84 -12.45 -18.77
CA ILE A 196 -2.15 -13.51 -18.02
C ILE A 196 -0.65 -13.19 -17.93
N ALA A 197 -0.05 -12.75 -19.02
CA ALA A 197 1.36 -12.34 -19.06
C ALA A 197 1.64 -11.18 -18.09
N ASP A 198 0.78 -10.15 -18.05
CA ASP A 198 0.93 -9.05 -17.09
C ASP A 198 0.89 -9.54 -15.64
N ASN A 199 -0.04 -10.46 -15.34
CA ASN A 199 -0.13 -11.04 -14.01
C ASN A 199 1.11 -11.86 -13.62
N LEU A 200 1.76 -12.53 -14.55
CA LEU A 200 3.02 -13.25 -14.31
C LEU A 200 4.21 -12.29 -14.16
N ARG A 201 4.24 -11.19 -14.93
CA ARG A 201 5.26 -10.13 -14.81
C ARG A 201 5.28 -9.44 -13.45
N TRP A 202 4.18 -9.45 -12.70
CA TRP A 202 4.20 -9.04 -11.28
C TRP A 202 5.12 -9.91 -10.42
N GLY A 203 5.37 -11.14 -10.82
CA GLY A 203 6.38 -11.99 -10.18
C GLY A 203 7.81 -11.64 -10.61
N LYS A 204 8.02 -11.43 -11.91
CA LYS A 204 9.30 -11.08 -12.53
C LYS A 204 9.03 -10.20 -13.75
N GLU A 205 9.43 -8.92 -13.70
CA GLU A 205 9.10 -7.90 -14.71
C GLU A 205 9.62 -8.28 -16.12
N ASP A 206 10.84 -8.78 -16.19
CA ASP A 206 11.54 -9.21 -17.40
C ASP A 206 11.34 -10.70 -17.75
N ALA A 207 10.29 -11.35 -17.20
CA ALA A 207 10.01 -12.75 -17.45
C ALA A 207 9.82 -13.01 -18.95
N THR A 208 10.58 -13.95 -19.47
CA THR A 208 10.44 -14.43 -20.85
C THR A 208 9.20 -15.29 -20.99
N GLU A 209 8.69 -15.42 -22.22
CA GLU A 209 7.55 -16.28 -22.52
C GLU A 209 7.80 -17.74 -22.09
N GLN A 210 9.01 -18.23 -22.30
CA GLN A 210 9.43 -19.57 -21.88
C GLN A 210 9.35 -19.72 -20.35
N GLU A 211 9.86 -18.77 -19.58
CA GLU A 211 9.78 -18.81 -18.10
C GLU A 211 8.34 -18.76 -17.60
N MET A 212 7.47 -18.00 -18.27
CA MET A 212 6.05 -17.96 -17.98
C MET A 212 5.39 -19.32 -18.18
N TYR A 213 5.65 -19.97 -19.31
CA TYR A 213 5.12 -21.30 -19.59
C TYR A 213 5.67 -22.36 -18.63
N GLU A 214 6.97 -22.33 -18.29
CA GLU A 214 7.55 -23.22 -17.27
C GLU A 214 6.82 -23.07 -15.92
N ALA A 215 6.55 -21.83 -15.48
CA ALA A 215 5.82 -21.57 -14.23
C ALA A 215 4.36 -22.03 -14.30
N LEU A 216 3.70 -21.88 -15.46
CA LEU A 216 2.34 -22.37 -15.70
C LEU A 216 2.28 -23.89 -15.70
N ASP A 217 3.29 -24.58 -16.24
CA ASP A 217 3.37 -26.03 -16.23
C ASP A 217 3.52 -26.58 -14.80
N ILE A 218 4.44 -26.02 -14.01
CA ILE A 218 4.65 -26.44 -12.61
C ILE A 218 3.40 -26.19 -11.76
N SER A 219 2.71 -25.08 -11.95
CA SER A 219 1.48 -24.75 -11.22
C SER A 219 0.23 -25.46 -11.74
N GLN A 220 0.34 -26.30 -12.75
CA GLN A 220 -0.78 -26.96 -13.45
C GLN A 220 -1.79 -25.95 -14.01
N ALA A 221 -1.34 -24.75 -14.36
CA ALA A 221 -2.17 -23.71 -14.95
C ALA A 221 -2.19 -23.74 -16.48
N ARG A 222 -1.21 -24.39 -17.12
CA ARG A 222 -1.02 -24.45 -18.57
C ARG A 222 -2.28 -24.91 -19.30
N GLU A 223 -2.88 -26.00 -18.84
CA GLU A 223 -4.05 -26.61 -19.46
C GLU A 223 -5.18 -25.60 -19.66
N PHE A 224 -5.56 -24.85 -18.63
CA PHE A 224 -6.64 -23.88 -18.80
C PHE A 224 -6.21 -22.64 -19.59
N VAL A 225 -4.94 -22.23 -19.53
CA VAL A 225 -4.42 -21.09 -20.31
C VAL A 225 -4.49 -21.40 -21.80
N ASP A 226 -4.09 -22.59 -22.21
CA ASP A 226 -4.12 -23.03 -23.60
C ASP A 226 -5.57 -23.14 -24.16
N THR A 227 -6.58 -23.36 -23.28
CA THR A 227 -8.00 -23.31 -23.69
C THR A 227 -8.54 -21.89 -23.89
N LYS A 228 -7.83 -20.87 -23.41
CA LYS A 228 -8.28 -19.48 -23.54
C LYS A 228 -7.85 -18.88 -24.87
N GLN A 229 -8.79 -18.22 -25.55
CA GLN A 229 -8.48 -17.50 -26.77
C GLN A 229 -7.45 -16.40 -26.47
N GLY A 230 -6.28 -16.46 -27.12
CA GLY A 230 -5.15 -15.55 -26.90
C GLY A 230 -4.09 -16.06 -25.92
N GLY A 231 -4.27 -17.22 -25.26
CA GLY A 231 -3.25 -17.80 -24.37
C GLY A 231 -2.78 -16.82 -23.28
N LEU A 232 -1.50 -16.45 -23.28
CA LEU A 232 -0.91 -15.48 -22.34
C LEU A 232 -1.51 -14.08 -22.44
N GLU A 233 -2.05 -13.69 -23.59
CA GLU A 233 -2.71 -12.38 -23.79
C GLU A 233 -4.19 -12.36 -23.36
N PHE A 234 -4.73 -13.50 -22.90
CA PHE A 234 -6.09 -13.55 -22.38
C PHE A 234 -6.27 -12.56 -21.22
N GLN A 235 -7.32 -11.73 -21.32
CA GLN A 235 -7.59 -10.67 -20.36
C GLN A 235 -8.27 -11.19 -19.10
N ILE A 236 -7.64 -10.96 -17.95
CA ILE A 236 -8.18 -11.22 -16.62
C ILE A 236 -8.91 -9.97 -16.14
N GLU A 237 -10.14 -10.14 -15.69
CA GLU A 237 -10.91 -9.06 -15.07
C GLU A 237 -10.41 -8.77 -13.65
N GLN A 238 -10.79 -7.60 -13.11
CA GLN A 238 -10.42 -7.19 -11.75
C GLN A 238 -10.77 -8.27 -10.71
N GLY A 239 -9.77 -8.72 -9.97
CA GLY A 239 -9.91 -9.82 -8.99
C GLY A 239 -10.12 -11.20 -9.63
N GLY A 240 -9.86 -11.34 -10.94
CA GLY A 240 -10.00 -12.61 -11.65
C GLY A 240 -11.44 -13.11 -11.77
N ARG A 241 -12.45 -12.22 -11.86
CA ARG A 241 -13.87 -12.61 -11.84
C ARG A 241 -14.25 -13.60 -12.95
N ASN A 242 -13.55 -13.58 -14.05
CA ASN A 242 -13.73 -14.47 -15.19
C ASN A 242 -12.91 -15.80 -15.09
N LEU A 243 -12.35 -16.10 -13.92
CA LEU A 243 -11.65 -17.34 -13.61
C LEU A 243 -12.29 -18.05 -12.42
N SER A 244 -12.25 -19.40 -12.41
CA SER A 244 -12.66 -20.19 -11.26
C SER A 244 -11.70 -20.02 -10.07
N GLY A 245 -12.11 -20.41 -8.87
CA GLY A 245 -11.27 -20.35 -7.66
C GLY A 245 -9.95 -21.09 -7.83
N GLY A 246 -9.99 -22.32 -8.33
CA GLY A 246 -8.79 -23.13 -8.59
C GLY A 246 -7.89 -22.54 -9.68
N GLN A 247 -8.46 -21.95 -10.76
CA GLN A 247 -7.67 -21.25 -11.78
C GLN A 247 -6.95 -20.03 -11.20
N LYS A 248 -7.62 -19.22 -10.37
CA LYS A 248 -6.99 -18.09 -9.67
C LYS A 248 -5.84 -18.54 -8.81
N GLN A 249 -6.03 -19.62 -8.06
CA GLN A 249 -5.02 -20.15 -7.15
C GLN A 249 -3.79 -20.64 -7.93
N ARG A 250 -3.99 -21.45 -8.97
CA ARG A 250 -2.90 -21.89 -9.86
C ARG A 250 -2.16 -20.73 -10.50
N MET A 251 -2.86 -19.67 -10.90
CA MET A 251 -2.24 -18.44 -11.43
C MET A 251 -1.40 -17.70 -10.38
N THR A 252 -1.84 -17.64 -9.10
CA THR A 252 -1.03 -17.01 -8.04
C THR A 252 0.20 -17.83 -7.71
N ILE A 253 0.12 -19.16 -7.80
CA ILE A 253 1.27 -20.07 -7.68
C ILE A 253 2.24 -19.85 -8.85
N ALA A 254 1.76 -19.81 -10.09
CA ALA A 254 2.59 -19.52 -11.28
C ALA A 254 3.33 -18.19 -11.14
N ARG A 255 2.65 -17.14 -10.65
CA ARG A 255 3.25 -15.82 -10.38
C ARG A 255 4.39 -15.89 -9.37
N ALA A 256 4.26 -16.69 -8.32
CA ALA A 256 5.34 -16.88 -7.36
C ALA A 256 6.49 -17.69 -7.93
N LEU A 257 6.22 -18.67 -8.81
CA LEU A 257 7.20 -19.57 -9.40
C LEU A 257 8.00 -18.95 -10.54
N VAL A 258 7.44 -18.00 -11.30
CA VAL A 258 8.11 -17.39 -12.46
C VAL A 258 9.46 -16.76 -12.10
N ARG A 259 9.62 -16.33 -10.84
CA ARG A 259 10.86 -15.78 -10.27
C ARG A 259 11.89 -16.86 -9.94
N LYS A 260 11.52 -18.16 -9.95
CA LYS A 260 12.35 -19.30 -9.54
C LYS A 260 12.89 -19.12 -8.10
N PRO A 261 12.02 -18.91 -7.10
CA PRO A 261 12.44 -18.63 -5.73
C PRO A 261 13.18 -19.81 -5.11
N GLU A 262 14.13 -19.54 -4.20
CA GLU A 262 14.84 -20.57 -3.42
C GLU A 262 13.98 -21.10 -2.25
N ILE A 263 13.05 -20.26 -1.75
CA ILE A 263 12.07 -20.61 -0.71
C ILE A 263 10.68 -20.33 -1.27
N LEU A 264 9.79 -21.32 -1.23
CA LEU A 264 8.39 -21.16 -1.62
C LEU A 264 7.49 -21.37 -0.41
N ILE A 265 6.64 -20.39 -0.13
CA ILE A 265 5.66 -20.41 0.95
C ILE A 265 4.26 -20.48 0.34
N LEU A 266 3.51 -21.49 0.74
CA LEU A 266 2.13 -21.72 0.33
C LEU A 266 1.23 -21.62 1.57
N ASP A 267 0.55 -20.47 1.77
CA ASP A 267 -0.33 -20.25 2.92
C ASP A 267 -1.77 -20.64 2.54
N ASP A 268 -2.27 -21.75 3.10
CA ASP A 268 -3.60 -22.35 2.84
C ASP A 268 -3.96 -22.45 1.32
N SER A 269 -2.95 -22.49 0.47
CA SER A 269 -3.11 -22.58 -0.98
C SER A 269 -3.11 -24.04 -1.47
N ALA A 270 -3.50 -24.98 -0.62
CA ALA A 270 -3.62 -26.38 -1.01
C ALA A 270 -4.59 -26.51 -2.19
N ILE A 271 -4.07 -26.97 -3.32
CA ILE A 271 -4.87 -27.38 -4.46
C ILE A 271 -5.50 -28.72 -4.06
N VAL A 272 -6.81 -28.71 -3.76
CA VAL A 272 -7.61 -29.93 -3.65
C VAL A 272 -8.03 -30.35 -5.02
#